data_2ea07bba7067e10ac990340cc0ef2351
#
_entry.id   2ea07bba7067e10ac990340cc0ef2351
#
_cell.length_a   1.000
_cell.length_b   1.000
_cell.length_c   1.000
_cell.angle_alpha   90.00
_cell.angle_beta   90.00
_cell.angle_gamma   90.00
#
_symmetry.space_group_name_H-M   'P 1'
#
loop_
_entity.id
_entity.type
_entity.pdbx_description
1 polymer ?
#
loop_
_entity_poly.entity_id
_entity_poly.type
_entity_poly.pdbx_seq_one_letter_code
_entity_poly.pdbx_strand_id
1 'polypeptide(L)'
;MKLTAIHSAILLSLIPTTATFAAGLDRSGQSISAFLQPGNYAEAGISVLDPEVQGKDNAGNKVSDMGEDYYFPAAAIKIQATDQISLGLLYDQPYGADSQYATDAGAFGDGKQGTGVEVKTNNITALIGYQPTENWNVYAGPVYQTVKAKVSLRGTAYGGPAAVGGYDIALKEDDAYGWLAGFAYQIPAIALKAAVTYRSEIKHEVETFETFGLGKLIFPSSTTEVTTPQSVNLDLQSGIAKNTLAFANIRWVHWSQFAVTPNVLKEKSKNNLIDYSDDQWSATVGLGHKFNAKWSGTAAVGWDSGAGNPVTTLGPVEGYWSVGLGGQYSPAENYFIQAGVKYFWLGDAQAQTGGRVAGSFEDNTALGYGMKIGYRF
;
A
#
# COMPACT_ATOMS: atom_id res chain seq x y z
N MET A 1 28.16 8.95 -32.74
CA MET A 1 27.48 7.66 -32.89
C MET A 1 26.01 7.88 -32.61
N LYS A 2 25.15 7.93 -33.63
CA LYS A 2 23.72 8.14 -33.47
C LYS A 2 23.13 6.90 -32.83
N LEU A 3 22.66 7.00 -31.58
CA LEU A 3 21.81 6.01 -30.89
C LEU A 3 20.39 6.05 -31.48
N THR A 4 20.27 5.83 -32.78
CA THR A 4 18.99 5.59 -33.42
C THR A 4 18.49 4.21 -33.02
N ALA A 5 17.30 4.19 -32.44
CA ALA A 5 16.47 3.05 -32.06
C ALA A 5 16.42 2.65 -30.59
N ILE A 6 16.30 3.60 -29.66
CA ILE A 6 15.69 3.32 -28.36
C ILE A 6 14.19 3.78 -28.40
N HIS A 7 13.56 3.75 -29.57
CA HIS A 7 12.15 4.11 -29.72
C HIS A 7 11.16 2.98 -29.35
N SER A 8 11.66 1.84 -28.93
CA SER A 8 10.81 0.91 -28.16
C SER A 8 11.22 1.08 -26.70
N ALA A 9 10.69 2.13 -26.08
CA ALA A 9 10.94 2.37 -24.68
C ALA A 9 10.75 1.08 -23.89
N ILE A 10 11.83 0.63 -23.23
CA ILE A 10 11.71 -0.30 -22.12
C ILE A 10 11.00 0.47 -21.01
N LEU A 11 9.69 0.65 -21.19
CA LEU A 11 8.84 1.13 -20.11
C LEU A 11 8.56 -0.10 -19.25
N LEU A 12 9.58 -0.48 -18.51
CA LEU A 12 9.41 -1.38 -17.40
C LEU A 12 8.56 -0.62 -16.39
N SER A 13 7.26 -0.76 -16.54
CA SER A 13 6.39 -0.52 -15.39
C SER A 13 6.97 -1.37 -14.26
N LEU A 14 7.20 -0.75 -13.11
CA LEU A 14 7.60 -1.42 -11.87
C LEU A 14 6.84 -2.74 -11.77
N ILE A 15 7.51 -3.78 -11.30
CA ILE A 15 6.88 -5.08 -11.02
C ILE A 15 5.53 -4.79 -10.38
N PRO A 16 4.41 -5.37 -10.87
CA PRO A 16 3.08 -5.05 -10.32
C PRO A 16 2.92 -5.41 -8.84
N THR A 17 3.93 -5.95 -8.23
CA THR A 17 3.99 -6.26 -6.80
C THR A 17 4.50 -5.05 -6.01
N THR A 18 3.76 -3.93 -6.08
CA THR A 18 3.90 -2.85 -5.09
C THR A 18 3.16 -3.19 -3.79
N ALA A 19 2.74 -4.47 -3.64
CA ALA A 19 2.29 -4.97 -2.37
C ALA A 19 3.38 -4.75 -1.34
N THR A 20 3.18 -3.75 -0.50
CA THR A 20 4.02 -3.48 0.63
C THR A 20 3.30 -3.99 1.87
N PHE A 21 3.90 -4.94 2.56
CA PHE A 21 3.53 -5.24 3.94
C PHE A 21 4.24 -4.19 4.79
N ALA A 22 3.98 -2.92 4.51
CA ALA A 22 4.53 -1.87 5.31
C ALA A 22 3.94 -1.95 6.70
N ALA A 23 4.74 -1.75 7.72
CA ALA A 23 4.25 -1.28 8.99
C ALA A 23 3.35 -0.08 8.69
N GLY A 24 2.12 -0.13 9.11
CA GLY A 24 1.10 0.77 8.61
C GLY A 24 0.19 0.07 7.60
N LEU A 25 -0.74 0.82 7.05
CA LEU A 25 -1.77 0.30 6.15
C LEU A 25 -1.39 0.44 4.66
N ASP A 26 -0.18 0.87 4.28
CA ASP A 26 0.20 1.16 2.89
C ASP A 26 0.23 -0.13 2.04
N ARG A 27 -0.40 -0.13 0.87
CA ARG A 27 -0.55 -1.33 0.02
C ARG A 27 -0.18 -1.10 -1.44
N SER A 28 -0.74 -0.11 -2.12
CA SER A 28 -0.51 0.07 -3.57
C SER A 28 0.74 0.86 -3.91
N GLY A 29 1.35 1.56 -2.93
CA GLY A 29 2.43 2.52 -3.16
C GLY A 29 2.05 3.69 -4.07
N GLN A 30 0.81 3.74 -4.55
CA GLN A 30 0.19 4.82 -5.31
C GLN A 30 1.01 5.29 -6.52
N SER A 31 1.43 4.37 -7.39
CA SER A 31 2.27 4.68 -8.54
C SER A 31 1.61 5.64 -9.53
N ILE A 32 2.38 6.62 -10.02
CA ILE A 32 2.00 7.55 -11.09
C ILE A 32 2.45 7.08 -12.48
N SER A 33 3.14 5.94 -12.56
CA SER A 33 3.85 5.49 -13.76
C SER A 33 2.96 5.33 -15.00
N ALA A 34 1.69 4.92 -14.82
CA ALA A 34 0.73 4.79 -15.92
C ALA A 34 0.40 6.15 -16.57
N PHE A 35 0.24 7.20 -15.75
CA PHE A 35 -0.02 8.55 -16.26
C PHE A 35 1.19 9.15 -17.00
N LEU A 36 2.39 8.75 -16.66
CA LEU A 36 3.63 9.21 -17.27
C LEU A 36 4.07 8.38 -18.50
N GLN A 37 3.20 7.47 -19.00
CA GLN A 37 3.43 6.76 -20.26
C GLN A 37 3.30 7.70 -21.46
N PRO A 38 4.08 7.50 -22.55
CA PRO A 38 3.90 8.28 -23.78
C PRO A 38 2.61 7.93 -24.50
N GLY A 39 1.99 8.91 -25.16
CA GLY A 39 0.79 8.73 -25.98
C GLY A 39 -0.43 8.29 -25.17
N ASN A 40 -1.36 7.62 -25.83
CA ASN A 40 -2.52 7.01 -25.20
C ASN A 40 -2.12 5.67 -24.56
N TYR A 41 -2.58 5.43 -23.34
CA TYR A 41 -2.19 4.26 -22.58
C TYR A 41 -3.32 3.77 -21.66
N ALA A 42 -3.49 2.48 -21.56
CA ALA A 42 -4.36 1.85 -20.57
C ALA A 42 -3.67 0.64 -19.95
N GLU A 43 -3.92 0.39 -18.67
CA GLU A 43 -3.50 -0.83 -17.99
C GLU A 43 -4.53 -1.29 -16.97
N ALA A 44 -4.56 -2.58 -16.72
CA ALA A 44 -5.30 -3.18 -15.62
C ALA A 44 -4.49 -4.36 -15.05
N GLY A 45 -4.56 -4.55 -13.75
CA GLY A 45 -3.83 -5.61 -13.07
C GLY A 45 -4.41 -5.97 -11.73
N ILE A 46 -3.90 -7.04 -11.18
CA ILE A 46 -4.20 -7.50 -9.83
C ILE A 46 -2.91 -7.93 -9.16
N SER A 47 -2.77 -7.60 -7.91
CA SER A 47 -1.71 -8.08 -7.03
C SER A 47 -2.31 -8.83 -5.84
N VAL A 48 -1.59 -9.81 -5.36
CA VAL A 48 -1.92 -10.59 -4.17
C VAL A 48 -0.74 -10.52 -3.23
N LEU A 49 -1.03 -10.36 -1.95
CA LEU A 49 -0.07 -10.49 -0.87
C LEU A 49 -0.53 -11.62 0.04
N ASP A 50 0.35 -12.56 0.26
CA ASP A 50 0.20 -13.74 1.11
C ASP A 50 1.24 -13.64 2.24
N PRO A 51 0.84 -13.11 3.42
CA PRO A 51 1.72 -12.97 4.58
C PRO A 51 1.69 -14.20 5.46
N GLU A 52 2.81 -14.50 6.10
CA GLU A 52 2.93 -15.46 7.20
C GLU A 52 3.45 -14.71 8.43
N VAL A 53 2.53 -14.38 9.37
CA VAL A 53 2.82 -13.58 10.57
C VAL A 53 2.46 -14.33 11.83
N GLN A 54 3.46 -14.85 12.52
CA GLN A 54 3.33 -15.62 13.73
C GLN A 54 4.20 -15.06 14.86
N GLY A 55 3.94 -15.44 16.11
CA GLY A 55 4.67 -14.91 17.24
C GLY A 55 4.39 -15.62 18.56
N LYS A 56 4.58 -14.89 19.65
CA LYS A 56 4.28 -15.32 21.01
C LYS A 56 3.67 -14.19 21.81
N ASP A 57 2.74 -14.50 22.69
CA ASP A 57 2.28 -13.56 23.71
C ASP A 57 3.31 -13.40 24.85
N ASN A 58 3.08 -12.44 25.76
CA ASN A 58 3.97 -12.19 26.89
C ASN A 58 4.07 -13.37 27.90
N ALA A 59 3.16 -14.32 27.86
CA ALA A 59 3.22 -15.54 28.67
C ALA A 59 4.01 -16.66 27.96
N GLY A 60 4.47 -16.43 26.73
CA GLY A 60 5.20 -17.40 25.90
C GLY A 60 4.30 -18.36 25.13
N ASN A 61 2.98 -18.15 25.12
CA ASN A 61 2.07 -18.96 24.31
C ASN A 61 2.29 -18.64 22.83
N LYS A 62 2.29 -19.70 22.00
CA LYS A 62 2.43 -19.53 20.55
C LYS A 62 1.19 -18.83 19.97
N VAL A 63 1.45 -17.85 19.11
CA VAL A 63 0.47 -17.23 18.23
C VAL A 63 0.74 -17.77 16.83
N SER A 64 -0.20 -18.55 16.29
CA SER A 64 -0.12 -19.04 14.91
C SER A 64 -0.28 -17.89 13.92
N ASP A 65 -0.04 -18.18 12.66
CA ASP A 65 -0.23 -17.22 11.59
C ASP A 65 -1.57 -16.48 11.70
N MET A 66 -1.52 -15.16 11.63
CA MET A 66 -2.68 -14.26 11.73
C MET A 66 -2.84 -13.40 10.49
N GLY A 67 -1.94 -13.51 9.52
CA GLY A 67 -2.03 -12.81 8.25
C GLY A 67 -3.08 -13.43 7.34
N GLU A 68 -3.90 -12.61 6.70
CA GLU A 68 -4.85 -13.06 5.68
C GLU A 68 -4.40 -12.58 4.30
N ASP A 69 -4.75 -13.34 3.26
CA ASP A 69 -4.47 -12.98 1.88
C ASP A 69 -5.12 -11.66 1.50
N TYR A 70 -4.35 -10.76 0.89
CA TYR A 70 -4.84 -9.45 0.49
C TYR A 70 -4.79 -9.28 -1.04
N TYR A 71 -5.93 -8.92 -1.63
CA TYR A 71 -6.07 -8.72 -3.08
C TYR A 71 -6.28 -7.24 -3.39
N PHE A 72 -5.46 -6.65 -4.29
CA PHE A 72 -5.62 -5.26 -4.70
C PHE A 72 -5.56 -5.12 -6.22
N PRO A 73 -6.74 -4.92 -6.85
CA PRO A 73 -6.82 -4.54 -8.24
C PRO A 73 -6.36 -3.10 -8.45
N ALA A 74 -5.79 -2.83 -9.63
CA ALA A 74 -5.46 -1.49 -10.09
C ALA A 74 -5.77 -1.36 -11.58
N ALA A 75 -6.14 -0.15 -11.99
CA ALA A 75 -6.38 0.16 -13.39
C ALA A 75 -6.04 1.63 -13.68
N ALA A 76 -5.64 1.91 -14.91
CA ALA A 76 -5.38 3.27 -15.35
C ALA A 76 -5.67 3.46 -16.82
N ILE A 77 -6.11 4.65 -17.17
CA ILE A 77 -6.20 5.12 -18.55
C ILE A 77 -5.61 6.52 -18.66
N LYS A 78 -4.81 6.75 -19.67
CA LYS A 78 -4.27 8.05 -20.04
C LYS A 78 -4.56 8.35 -21.49
N ILE A 79 -5.06 9.54 -21.76
CA ILE A 79 -5.32 10.08 -23.10
C ILE A 79 -4.45 11.29 -23.34
N GLN A 80 -3.70 11.29 -24.42
CA GLN A 80 -2.97 12.45 -24.90
C GLN A 80 -3.95 13.30 -25.74
N ALA A 81 -4.61 14.28 -25.10
CA ALA A 81 -5.66 15.08 -25.72
C ALA A 81 -5.11 16.06 -26.77
N THR A 82 -3.92 16.62 -26.55
CA THR A 82 -3.14 17.42 -27.49
C THR A 82 -1.65 17.11 -27.34
N ASP A 83 -0.80 17.70 -28.14
CA ASP A 83 0.67 17.51 -28.00
C ASP A 83 1.19 17.90 -26.59
N GLN A 84 0.47 18.79 -25.92
CA GLN A 84 0.88 19.32 -24.61
C GLN A 84 -0.05 18.92 -23.45
N ILE A 85 -1.28 18.48 -23.69
CA ILE A 85 -2.27 18.19 -22.67
C ILE A 85 -2.56 16.70 -22.62
N SER A 86 -2.47 16.12 -21.45
CA SER A 86 -2.89 14.75 -21.17
C SER A 86 -3.96 14.72 -20.08
N LEU A 87 -4.85 13.74 -20.17
CA LEU A 87 -5.88 13.43 -19.18
C LEU A 87 -5.67 12.02 -18.68
N GLY A 88 -5.93 11.76 -17.41
CA GLY A 88 -5.78 10.44 -16.82
C GLY A 88 -6.86 10.11 -15.82
N LEU A 89 -7.15 8.83 -15.69
CA LEU A 89 -7.95 8.27 -14.62
C LEU A 89 -7.23 7.04 -14.08
N LEU A 90 -6.98 7.03 -12.78
CA LEU A 90 -6.30 5.93 -12.08
C LEU A 90 -7.22 5.39 -11.00
N TYR A 91 -7.23 4.08 -10.85
CA TYR A 91 -7.88 3.37 -9.75
C TYR A 91 -6.86 2.51 -9.02
N ASP A 92 -6.82 2.61 -7.70
CA ASP A 92 -6.00 1.75 -6.84
C ASP A 92 -6.61 1.62 -5.43
N GLN A 93 -6.07 0.69 -4.65
CA GLN A 93 -6.40 0.49 -3.23
C GLN A 93 -5.16 0.84 -2.39
N PRO A 94 -5.01 2.10 -1.95
CA PRO A 94 -3.76 2.57 -1.36
C PRO A 94 -3.50 1.98 0.02
N TYR A 95 -4.54 1.82 0.83
CA TYR A 95 -4.42 1.40 2.22
C TYR A 95 -5.33 0.21 2.49
N GLY A 96 -4.89 -0.68 3.38
CA GLY A 96 -5.69 -1.82 3.77
C GLY A 96 -5.02 -2.67 4.85
N ALA A 97 -5.82 -3.48 5.53
CA ALA A 97 -5.38 -4.54 6.44
C ALA A 97 -6.37 -5.68 6.38
N ASP A 98 -5.87 -6.89 6.48
CA ASP A 98 -6.68 -8.07 6.71
C ASP A 98 -5.89 -9.03 7.61
N SER A 99 -6.39 -9.25 8.82
CA SER A 99 -5.73 -10.14 9.77
C SER A 99 -6.73 -10.75 10.74
N GLN A 100 -6.51 -12.01 11.09
CA GLN A 100 -7.38 -12.78 11.95
C GLN A 100 -6.58 -13.71 12.84
N TYR A 101 -6.52 -13.42 14.13
CA TYR A 101 -5.95 -14.33 15.11
C TYR A 101 -6.81 -15.57 15.28
N ALA A 102 -6.17 -16.72 15.50
CA ALA A 102 -6.87 -17.95 15.86
C ALA A 102 -7.59 -17.82 17.22
N THR A 103 -8.60 -18.63 17.43
CA THR A 103 -9.40 -18.58 18.67
C THR A 103 -8.59 -18.92 19.92
N ASP A 104 -7.53 -19.70 19.77
CA ASP A 104 -6.60 -20.15 20.81
C ASP A 104 -5.25 -19.40 20.77
N ALA A 105 -5.19 -18.25 20.15
CA ALA A 105 -3.97 -17.43 19.99
C ALA A 105 -3.54 -16.75 21.32
N GLY A 106 -3.39 -17.49 22.39
CA GLY A 106 -2.91 -16.99 23.68
C GLY A 106 -3.71 -15.79 24.18
N ALA A 107 -3.01 -14.67 24.38
CA ALA A 107 -3.63 -13.44 24.87
C ALA A 107 -4.52 -12.71 23.85
N PHE A 108 -4.53 -13.11 22.56
CA PHE A 108 -5.27 -12.45 21.47
C PHE A 108 -6.53 -13.20 21.01
N GLY A 109 -6.89 -14.30 21.72
CA GLY A 109 -8.10 -15.06 21.53
C GLY A 109 -8.84 -15.30 22.85
N ASP A 110 -10.13 -15.67 22.78
CA ASP A 110 -10.97 -15.96 23.96
C ASP A 110 -11.43 -17.43 24.01
N GLY A 111 -10.86 -18.29 23.16
CA GLY A 111 -11.21 -19.71 23.01
C GLY A 111 -12.43 -19.94 22.09
N LYS A 112 -13.10 -18.87 21.62
CA LYS A 112 -14.22 -18.94 20.68
C LYS A 112 -14.01 -18.03 19.48
N GLN A 113 -13.38 -16.89 19.69
CA GLN A 113 -13.07 -15.89 18.68
C GLN A 113 -11.64 -15.37 18.88
N GLY A 114 -10.99 -14.98 17.80
CA GLY A 114 -9.72 -14.26 17.81
C GLY A 114 -9.91 -12.78 17.52
N THR A 115 -8.91 -11.99 17.85
CA THR A 115 -8.80 -10.59 17.40
C THR A 115 -8.70 -10.55 15.88
N GLY A 116 -9.39 -9.60 15.25
CA GLY A 116 -9.33 -9.43 13.79
C GLY A 116 -9.51 -8.00 13.37
N VAL A 117 -8.98 -7.67 12.21
CA VAL A 117 -9.14 -6.38 11.54
C VAL A 117 -9.30 -6.56 10.05
N GLU A 118 -10.23 -5.84 9.46
CA GLU A 118 -10.39 -5.68 8.02
C GLU A 118 -10.50 -4.19 7.72
N VAL A 119 -9.60 -3.65 6.88
CA VAL A 119 -9.61 -2.26 6.40
C VAL A 119 -9.54 -2.28 4.89
N LYS A 120 -10.43 -1.55 4.22
CA LYS A 120 -10.45 -1.40 2.76
C LYS A 120 -10.57 0.06 2.38
N THR A 121 -9.71 0.49 1.44
CA THR A 121 -9.82 1.79 0.78
C THR A 121 -9.86 1.61 -0.72
N ASN A 122 -10.53 2.53 -1.41
CA ASN A 122 -10.47 2.62 -2.87
C ASN A 122 -10.22 4.06 -3.26
N ASN A 123 -9.34 4.27 -4.23
CA ASN A 123 -9.06 5.58 -4.80
C ASN A 123 -9.43 5.62 -6.27
N ILE A 124 -10.06 6.72 -6.67
CA ILE A 124 -10.18 7.13 -8.07
C ILE A 124 -9.51 8.50 -8.18
N THR A 125 -8.45 8.59 -8.99
CA THR A 125 -7.69 9.82 -9.21
C THR A 125 -7.89 10.30 -10.64
N ALA A 126 -8.46 11.48 -10.82
CA ALA A 126 -8.55 12.14 -12.12
C ALA A 126 -7.40 13.13 -12.27
N LEU A 127 -6.72 13.13 -13.42
CA LEU A 127 -5.52 13.92 -13.65
C LEU A 127 -5.59 14.73 -14.93
N ILE A 128 -5.06 15.94 -14.87
CA ILE A 128 -4.65 16.73 -16.02
C ILE A 128 -3.13 16.91 -15.97
N GLY A 129 -2.45 16.70 -17.10
CA GLY A 129 -1.03 16.95 -17.28
C GLY A 129 -0.78 17.98 -18.36
N TYR A 130 0.22 18.81 -18.14
CA TYR A 130 0.70 19.81 -19.09
C TYR A 130 2.19 19.60 -19.36
N GLN A 131 2.52 19.41 -20.63
CA GLN A 131 3.88 19.25 -21.15
C GLN A 131 4.29 20.49 -21.96
N PRO A 132 4.87 21.53 -21.33
CA PRO A 132 5.32 22.72 -22.05
C PRO A 132 6.44 22.41 -23.05
N THR A 133 7.23 21.39 -22.79
CA THR A 133 8.31 20.88 -23.64
C THR A 133 8.33 19.35 -23.60
N GLU A 134 9.10 18.71 -24.47
CA GLU A 134 9.29 17.25 -24.45
C GLU A 134 9.93 16.72 -23.15
N ASN A 135 10.58 17.61 -22.39
CA ASN A 135 11.32 17.26 -21.17
C ASN A 135 10.51 17.41 -19.90
N TRP A 136 9.55 18.33 -19.84
CA TRP A 136 8.81 18.67 -18.63
C TRP A 136 7.34 18.27 -18.72
N ASN A 137 6.85 17.66 -17.65
CA ASN A 137 5.43 17.39 -17.45
C ASN A 137 5.06 17.82 -16.03
N VAL A 138 4.06 18.68 -15.89
CA VAL A 138 3.45 19.03 -14.60
C VAL A 138 2.03 18.50 -14.60
N TYR A 139 1.58 17.94 -13.49
CA TYR A 139 0.27 17.30 -13.40
C TYR A 139 -0.37 17.50 -12.03
N ALA A 140 -1.69 17.54 -12.03
CA ALA A 140 -2.47 17.62 -10.80
C ALA A 140 -3.89 17.09 -11.04
N GLY A 141 -4.58 16.80 -9.93
CA GLY A 141 -5.98 16.46 -10.00
C GLY A 141 -6.61 16.04 -8.68
N PRO A 142 -7.94 15.94 -8.62
CA PRO A 142 -8.66 15.47 -7.46
C PRO A 142 -8.51 13.95 -7.26
N VAL A 143 -8.58 13.55 -6.00
CA VAL A 143 -8.65 12.16 -5.56
C VAL A 143 -9.97 11.97 -4.84
N TYR A 144 -10.78 11.03 -5.29
CA TYR A 144 -11.95 10.50 -4.56
C TYR A 144 -11.50 9.23 -3.85
N GLN A 145 -11.73 9.15 -2.54
CA GLN A 145 -11.37 7.99 -1.73
C GLN A 145 -12.56 7.50 -0.94
N THR A 146 -12.73 6.17 -0.87
CA THR A 146 -13.62 5.54 0.10
C THR A 146 -12.82 4.77 1.15
N VAL A 147 -13.33 4.73 2.38
CA VAL A 147 -12.76 3.95 3.49
C VAL A 147 -13.84 3.21 4.24
N LYS A 148 -13.57 1.97 4.64
CA LYS A 148 -14.36 1.18 5.58
C LYS A 148 -13.47 0.27 6.41
N ALA A 149 -13.90 -0.04 7.64
CA ALA A 149 -13.15 -0.96 8.49
C ALA A 149 -14.07 -1.73 9.45
N LYS A 150 -13.57 -2.89 9.89
CA LYS A 150 -14.13 -3.66 11.00
C LYS A 150 -12.99 -4.15 11.88
N VAL A 151 -13.18 -4.06 13.20
CA VAL A 151 -12.21 -4.58 14.16
C VAL A 151 -12.94 -5.30 15.28
N SER A 152 -12.38 -6.45 15.68
CA SER A 152 -12.83 -7.21 16.84
C SER A 152 -11.62 -7.44 17.74
N LEU A 153 -11.71 -7.03 19.00
CA LEU A 153 -10.65 -7.26 20.00
C LEU A 153 -11.06 -8.38 20.95
N ARG A 154 -10.22 -9.40 21.07
CA ARG A 154 -10.48 -10.61 21.87
C ARG A 154 -9.27 -10.97 22.75
N GLY A 155 -9.57 -11.53 23.90
CA GLY A 155 -8.55 -12.11 24.78
C GLY A 155 -8.04 -11.19 25.89
N THR A 156 -7.08 -11.71 26.63
CA THR A 156 -6.55 -11.08 27.85
C THR A 156 -5.58 -9.94 27.59
N ALA A 157 -5.02 -9.84 26.38
CA ALA A 157 -4.23 -8.66 25.96
C ALA A 157 -5.05 -7.36 26.08
N TYR A 158 -6.35 -7.46 25.92
CA TYR A 158 -7.30 -6.34 26.00
C TYR A 158 -8.13 -6.35 27.30
N GLY A 159 -7.67 -7.06 28.34
CA GLY A 159 -8.35 -7.14 29.64
C GLY A 159 -9.53 -8.12 29.69
N GLY A 160 -9.69 -8.96 28.67
CA GLY A 160 -10.73 -9.99 28.60
C GLY A 160 -12.13 -9.43 28.24
N PRO A 161 -13.16 -10.32 28.19
CA PRO A 161 -14.50 -9.98 27.67
C PRO A 161 -15.28 -8.90 28.43
N ALA A 162 -14.94 -8.67 29.69
CA ALA A 162 -15.57 -7.65 30.53
C ALA A 162 -14.98 -6.23 30.30
N ALA A 163 -13.86 -6.18 29.61
CA ALA A 163 -13.15 -4.94 29.23
C ALA A 163 -13.11 -4.80 27.70
N VAL A 164 -12.00 -4.33 27.15
CA VAL A 164 -11.81 -4.14 25.71
C VAL A 164 -11.68 -5.46 24.93
N GLY A 165 -11.34 -6.57 25.58
CA GLY A 165 -11.32 -7.91 24.96
C GLY A 165 -12.67 -8.53 24.57
N GLY A 166 -13.73 -7.74 24.59
CA GLY A 166 -15.06 -8.06 24.06
C GLY A 166 -15.62 -6.92 23.20
N TYR A 167 -14.73 -6.09 22.63
CA TYR A 167 -15.07 -4.93 21.82
C TYR A 167 -15.17 -5.29 20.34
N ASP A 168 -16.20 -4.76 19.68
CA ASP A 168 -16.37 -4.77 18.24
C ASP A 168 -16.70 -3.37 17.74
N ILE A 169 -16.14 -3.03 16.60
CA ILE A 169 -16.39 -1.80 15.89
C ILE A 169 -16.61 -2.04 14.40
N ALA A 170 -17.57 -1.37 13.84
CA ALA A 170 -17.80 -1.26 12.41
C ALA A 170 -17.81 0.22 12.00
N LEU A 171 -16.85 0.59 11.17
CA LEU A 171 -16.81 1.86 10.46
C LEU A 171 -17.46 1.64 9.10
N LYS A 172 -18.61 2.27 8.85
CA LYS A 172 -19.30 2.18 7.56
C LYS A 172 -18.45 2.81 6.46
N GLU A 173 -18.78 2.44 5.23
CA GLU A 173 -18.14 3.08 4.08
C GLU A 173 -18.46 4.56 4.04
N ASP A 174 -17.43 5.39 4.01
CA ASP A 174 -17.47 6.83 3.91
C ASP A 174 -16.60 7.28 2.73
N ASP A 175 -16.99 8.38 2.08
CA ASP A 175 -16.27 8.95 0.97
C ASP A 175 -15.80 10.37 1.25
N ALA A 176 -14.59 10.67 0.78
CA ALA A 176 -13.99 12.00 0.92
C ALA A 176 -13.08 12.33 -0.28
N TYR A 177 -12.67 13.58 -0.34
CA TYR A 177 -11.87 14.11 -1.44
C TYR A 177 -10.54 14.65 -0.96
N GLY A 178 -9.51 14.36 -1.74
CA GLY A 178 -8.19 14.95 -1.64
C GLY A 178 -7.70 15.40 -3.00
N TRP A 179 -6.42 15.64 -3.09
CA TRP A 179 -5.77 16.04 -4.34
C TRP A 179 -4.35 15.49 -4.43
N LEU A 180 -3.85 15.46 -5.65
CA LEU A 180 -2.48 15.12 -5.95
C LEU A 180 -1.91 16.16 -6.92
N ALA A 181 -0.62 16.47 -6.77
CA ALA A 181 0.13 17.27 -7.73
C ALA A 181 1.56 16.74 -7.85
N GLY A 182 2.15 16.92 -9.02
CA GLY A 182 3.51 16.49 -9.26
C GLY A 182 4.10 17.06 -10.53
N PHE A 183 5.37 16.75 -10.73
CA PHE A 183 6.08 17.07 -11.95
C PHE A 183 7.04 15.94 -12.33
N ALA A 184 7.32 15.83 -13.60
CA ALA A 184 8.31 14.91 -14.13
C ALA A 184 9.25 15.64 -15.09
N TYR A 185 10.53 15.29 -15.00
CA TYR A 185 11.55 15.66 -15.97
C TYR A 185 12.03 14.42 -16.69
N GLN A 186 12.16 14.50 -18.02
CA GLN A 186 12.59 13.35 -18.81
C GLN A 186 13.57 13.75 -19.91
N ILE A 187 14.48 12.86 -20.24
CA ILE A 187 15.33 12.93 -21.43
C ILE A 187 15.11 11.63 -22.21
N PRO A 188 14.21 11.61 -23.22
CA PRO A 188 13.85 10.40 -23.93
C PRO A 188 15.04 9.66 -24.57
N ALA A 189 16.05 10.40 -25.05
CA ALA A 189 17.22 9.84 -25.73
C ALA A 189 18.03 8.85 -24.87
N ILE A 190 17.98 8.96 -23.55
CA ILE A 190 18.67 8.08 -22.59
C ILE A 190 17.68 7.40 -21.65
N ALA A 191 16.38 7.44 -21.96
CA ALA A 191 15.30 6.90 -21.11
C ALA A 191 15.33 7.43 -19.65
N LEU A 192 15.93 8.63 -19.44
CA LEU A 192 15.92 9.28 -18.13
C LEU A 192 14.50 9.80 -17.84
N LYS A 193 14.01 9.51 -16.65
CA LYS A 193 12.82 10.13 -16.08
C LYS A 193 12.99 10.27 -14.58
N ALA A 194 12.68 11.45 -14.06
CA ALA A 194 12.58 11.71 -12.63
C ALA A 194 11.23 12.38 -12.38
N ALA A 195 10.44 11.85 -11.46
CA ALA A 195 9.13 12.39 -11.13
C ALA A 195 8.97 12.52 -9.62
N VAL A 196 8.36 13.61 -9.17
CA VAL A 196 7.95 13.83 -7.80
C VAL A 196 6.44 13.99 -7.78
N THR A 197 5.77 13.22 -6.92
CA THR A 197 4.33 13.26 -6.74
C THR A 197 4.00 13.43 -5.26
N TYR A 198 3.29 14.49 -4.93
CA TYR A 198 2.69 14.71 -3.61
C TYR A 198 1.22 14.34 -3.64
N ARG A 199 0.74 13.72 -2.56
CA ARG A 199 -0.68 13.45 -2.29
C ARG A 199 -1.06 14.05 -0.95
N SER A 200 -2.19 14.76 -0.94
CA SER A 200 -2.73 15.33 0.29
C SER A 200 -3.24 14.24 1.22
N GLU A 201 -3.29 14.54 2.51
CA GLU A 201 -4.14 13.82 3.44
C GLU A 201 -5.61 13.93 3.04
N ILE A 202 -6.42 12.93 3.44
CA ILE A 202 -7.86 12.92 3.19
C ILE A 202 -8.57 12.61 4.51
N LYS A 203 -9.43 13.55 4.93
CA LYS A 203 -10.20 13.46 6.15
C LYS A 203 -11.57 12.86 5.88
N HIS A 204 -11.89 11.78 6.59
CA HIS A 204 -13.17 11.07 6.60
C HIS A 204 -13.89 11.26 7.91
N GLU A 205 -15.21 11.39 7.87
CA GLU A 205 -16.10 11.46 9.04
C GLU A 205 -17.03 10.23 9.05
N VAL A 206 -16.49 9.11 9.52
CA VAL A 206 -17.09 7.78 9.34
C VAL A 206 -18.16 7.48 10.38
N GLU A 207 -19.36 7.10 9.95
CA GLU A 207 -20.38 6.58 10.84
C GLU A 207 -19.93 5.27 11.48
N THR A 208 -19.92 5.25 12.82
CA THR A 208 -19.27 4.23 13.64
C THR A 208 -20.25 3.55 14.56
N PHE A 209 -20.22 2.23 14.59
CA PHE A 209 -21.01 1.38 15.48
C PHE A 209 -20.06 0.64 16.42
N GLU A 210 -20.23 0.84 17.72
CA GLU A 210 -19.40 0.24 18.75
C GLU A 210 -20.22 -0.64 19.68
N THR A 211 -19.68 -1.83 20.01
CA THR A 211 -20.26 -2.72 21.01
C THR A 211 -19.19 -3.24 21.96
N PHE A 212 -19.59 -3.61 23.17
CA PHE A 212 -18.75 -4.23 24.19
C PHE A 212 -19.40 -5.49 24.75
N GLY A 213 -18.62 -6.26 25.51
CA GLY A 213 -19.09 -7.46 26.18
C GLY A 213 -19.58 -8.54 25.20
N LEU A 214 -18.89 -8.69 24.04
CA LEU A 214 -19.25 -9.62 22.96
C LEU A 214 -20.66 -9.30 22.40
N GLY A 215 -20.91 -8.03 22.07
CA GLY A 215 -22.16 -7.55 21.51
C GLY A 215 -23.33 -7.35 22.50
N LYS A 216 -23.11 -7.58 23.81
CA LYS A 216 -24.18 -7.39 24.82
C LYS A 216 -24.47 -5.94 25.15
N LEU A 217 -23.47 -5.06 25.02
CA LEU A 217 -23.58 -3.62 25.24
C LEU A 217 -23.46 -2.91 23.89
N ILE A 218 -24.60 -2.43 23.37
CA ILE A 218 -24.70 -1.72 22.10
C ILE A 218 -24.80 -0.23 22.40
N PHE A 219 -23.99 0.57 21.73
CA PHE A 219 -24.00 2.03 21.87
C PHE A 219 -24.67 2.69 20.67
N PRO A 220 -25.27 3.87 20.81
CA PRO A 220 -25.73 4.66 19.66
C PRO A 220 -24.58 4.88 18.66
N SER A 221 -24.91 4.97 17.36
CA SER A 221 -23.92 5.32 16.36
C SER A 221 -23.27 6.67 16.65
N SER A 222 -22.01 6.78 16.35
CA SER A 222 -21.21 7.99 16.51
C SER A 222 -20.45 8.29 15.23
N THR A 223 -19.74 9.41 15.16
CA THR A 223 -18.82 9.73 14.06
C THR A 223 -17.39 9.59 14.57
N THR A 224 -16.58 8.84 13.83
CA THR A 224 -15.14 8.73 14.05
C THR A 224 -14.41 9.41 12.91
N GLU A 225 -13.50 10.33 13.23
CA GLU A 225 -12.60 10.92 12.27
C GLU A 225 -11.48 9.92 11.93
N VAL A 226 -11.26 9.70 10.63
CA VAL A 226 -10.15 8.90 10.08
C VAL A 226 -9.47 9.72 9.01
N THR A 227 -8.21 10.10 9.23
CA THR A 227 -7.44 10.87 8.25
C THR A 227 -6.40 9.98 7.61
N THR A 228 -6.58 9.65 6.32
CA THR A 228 -5.54 8.93 5.57
C THR A 228 -4.36 9.86 5.28
N PRO A 229 -3.10 9.37 5.40
CA PRO A 229 -1.93 10.23 5.45
C PRO A 229 -1.57 10.85 4.11
N GLN A 230 -0.96 12.03 4.15
CA GLN A 230 -0.23 12.60 3.03
C GLN A 230 1.02 11.78 2.70
N SER A 231 1.46 11.87 1.44
CA SER A 231 2.64 11.13 0.98
C SER A 231 3.39 11.82 -0.15
N VAL A 232 4.66 11.46 -0.30
CA VAL A 232 5.52 11.89 -1.41
C VAL A 232 6.17 10.67 -2.04
N ASN A 233 6.09 10.56 -3.38
CA ASN A 233 6.84 9.58 -4.16
C ASN A 233 7.89 10.30 -5.00
N LEU A 234 9.10 9.77 -5.02
CA LEU A 234 10.17 10.09 -5.97
C LEU A 234 10.43 8.87 -6.84
N ASP A 235 10.12 8.97 -8.13
CA ASP A 235 10.33 7.93 -9.13
C ASP A 235 11.49 8.30 -10.04
N LEU A 236 12.48 7.45 -10.16
CA LEU A 236 13.68 7.65 -10.97
C LEU A 236 13.87 6.48 -11.92
N GLN A 237 14.27 6.76 -13.16
CA GLN A 237 14.77 5.75 -14.08
C GLN A 237 15.81 6.34 -15.04
N SER A 238 16.70 5.52 -15.54
CA SER A 238 17.65 5.87 -16.61
C SER A 238 18.14 4.65 -17.36
N GLY A 239 18.32 4.79 -18.66
CA GLY A 239 19.07 3.82 -19.46
C GLY A 239 20.55 3.86 -19.07
N ILE A 240 21.10 2.74 -18.63
CA ILE A 240 22.50 2.62 -18.17
C ILE A 240 23.37 1.85 -19.14
N ALA A 241 22.76 1.01 -19.98
CA ALA A 241 23.44 0.26 -21.03
C ALA A 241 22.44 -0.07 -22.16
N LYS A 242 22.93 -0.66 -23.25
CA LYS A 242 22.07 -1.12 -24.33
C LYS A 242 21.03 -2.10 -23.77
N ASN A 243 19.74 -1.82 -24.02
CA ASN A 243 18.62 -2.63 -23.56
C ASN A 243 18.49 -2.76 -22.02
N THR A 244 19.19 -1.94 -21.24
CA THR A 244 19.20 -2.03 -19.77
C THR A 244 18.82 -0.69 -19.16
N LEU A 245 17.86 -0.74 -18.26
CA LEU A 245 17.34 0.38 -17.49
C LEU A 245 17.60 0.15 -16.01
N ALA A 246 18.08 1.17 -15.29
CA ALA A 246 18.04 1.20 -13.85
C ALA A 246 16.83 2.05 -13.41
N PHE A 247 16.20 1.66 -12.32
CA PHE A 247 15.12 2.42 -11.71
C PHE A 247 15.21 2.44 -10.19
N ALA A 248 14.62 3.47 -9.59
CA ALA A 248 14.44 3.59 -8.15
C ALA A 248 13.12 4.27 -7.86
N ASN A 249 12.51 3.90 -6.76
CA ASN A 249 11.38 4.58 -6.15
C ASN A 249 11.72 4.82 -4.69
N ILE A 250 11.43 6.03 -4.19
CA ILE A 250 11.50 6.39 -2.77
C ILE A 250 10.13 6.95 -2.40
N ARG A 251 9.56 6.48 -1.30
CA ARG A 251 8.26 6.93 -0.81
C ARG A 251 8.36 7.30 0.67
N TRP A 252 7.76 8.44 1.00
CA TRP A 252 7.48 8.89 2.36
C TRP A 252 5.98 8.94 2.59
N VAL A 253 5.54 8.49 3.77
CA VAL A 253 4.15 8.55 4.21
C VAL A 253 4.10 9.04 5.65
N HIS A 254 3.28 10.06 5.90
CA HIS A 254 3.17 10.74 7.18
C HIS A 254 2.28 9.96 8.16
N TRP A 255 2.73 8.79 8.59
CA TRP A 255 1.98 7.92 9.51
C TRP A 255 1.98 8.40 10.96
N SER A 256 2.99 9.18 11.40
CA SER A 256 3.11 9.65 12.78
C SER A 256 1.94 10.53 13.27
N GLN A 257 1.10 11.02 12.36
CA GLN A 257 -0.14 11.74 12.70
C GLN A 257 -1.40 10.88 12.59
N PHE A 258 -1.28 9.65 12.12
CA PHE A 258 -2.43 8.77 11.95
C PHE A 258 -2.88 8.19 13.29
N ALA A 259 -4.15 8.40 13.61
CA ALA A 259 -4.81 7.77 14.74
C ALA A 259 -6.29 7.56 14.44
N VAL A 260 -6.83 6.42 14.86
CA VAL A 260 -8.27 6.13 14.86
C VAL A 260 -8.74 6.06 16.30
N THR A 261 -9.63 6.98 16.67
CA THR A 261 -10.06 7.20 18.05
C THR A 261 -11.58 7.16 18.16
N PRO A 262 -12.20 5.95 18.19
CA PRO A 262 -13.63 5.79 18.36
C PRO A 262 -14.10 6.33 19.73
N ASN A 263 -15.26 6.96 19.76
CA ASN A 263 -15.72 7.72 20.90
C ASN A 263 -15.91 6.87 22.16
N VAL A 264 -16.60 5.73 22.04
CA VAL A 264 -16.89 4.87 23.20
C VAL A 264 -15.64 4.16 23.68
N LEU A 265 -14.80 3.66 22.75
CA LEU A 265 -13.51 3.09 23.10
C LEU A 265 -12.64 4.10 23.86
N LYS A 266 -12.54 5.33 23.38
CA LYS A 266 -11.75 6.40 24.03
C LYS A 266 -12.27 6.73 25.42
N GLU A 267 -13.60 6.80 25.59
CA GLU A 267 -14.20 7.04 26.90
C GLU A 267 -13.85 5.94 27.91
N LYS A 268 -13.94 4.68 27.48
CA LYS A 268 -13.75 3.50 28.35
C LYS A 268 -12.28 3.16 28.59
N SER A 269 -11.44 3.19 27.56
CA SER A 269 -10.03 2.73 27.63
C SER A 269 -9.03 3.86 27.78
N LYS A 270 -9.39 5.10 27.43
CA LYS A 270 -8.50 6.28 27.29
C LYS A 270 -7.44 6.16 26.19
N ASN A 271 -7.49 5.12 25.37
CA ASN A 271 -6.53 4.83 24.31
C ASN A 271 -7.18 5.00 22.93
N ASN A 272 -6.34 5.12 21.91
CA ASN A 272 -6.74 5.00 20.52
C ASN A 272 -6.96 3.51 20.17
N LEU A 273 -7.72 3.25 19.11
CA LEU A 273 -7.85 1.91 18.56
C LEU A 273 -6.57 1.50 17.84
N ILE A 274 -6.01 2.43 17.07
CA ILE A 274 -4.74 2.29 16.35
C ILE A 274 -4.09 3.67 16.24
N ASP A 275 -2.79 3.72 16.37
CA ASP A 275 -1.92 4.86 16.05
C ASP A 275 -0.53 4.36 15.64
N TYR A 276 0.25 5.24 15.02
CA TYR A 276 1.64 4.99 14.65
C TYR A 276 2.54 6.08 15.22
N SER A 277 3.77 5.72 15.60
CA SER A 277 4.70 6.65 16.24
C SER A 277 5.62 7.38 15.27
N ASP A 278 5.90 6.78 14.13
CA ASP A 278 6.88 7.27 13.17
C ASP A 278 6.31 7.38 11.76
N ASP A 279 6.96 8.22 10.94
CA ASP A 279 6.72 8.28 9.52
C ASP A 279 7.40 7.11 8.82
N GLN A 280 6.72 6.60 7.80
CA GLN A 280 7.25 5.51 6.99
C GLN A 280 8.08 6.04 5.83
N TRP A 281 9.21 5.40 5.63
CA TRP A 281 10.06 5.54 4.45
C TRP A 281 10.22 4.20 3.78
N SER A 282 10.07 4.17 2.46
CA SER A 282 10.38 2.97 1.68
C SER A 282 11.21 3.32 0.45
N ALA A 283 12.01 2.36 0.01
CA ALA A 283 12.84 2.49 -1.17
C ALA A 283 12.88 1.18 -1.95
N THR A 284 12.83 1.27 -3.25
CA THR A 284 13.04 0.13 -4.16
C THR A 284 14.03 0.55 -5.23
N VAL A 285 15.04 -0.29 -5.48
CA VAL A 285 15.99 -0.13 -6.58
C VAL A 285 16.02 -1.38 -7.42
N GLY A 286 16.14 -1.23 -8.73
CA GLY A 286 16.16 -2.39 -9.61
C GLY A 286 16.73 -2.12 -10.99
N LEU A 287 16.85 -3.20 -11.72
CA LEU A 287 17.30 -3.24 -13.09
C LEU A 287 16.26 -3.92 -13.97
N GLY A 288 16.09 -3.41 -15.16
CA GLY A 288 15.31 -4.03 -16.19
C GLY A 288 16.14 -4.27 -17.44
N HIS A 289 15.98 -5.44 -18.07
CA HIS A 289 16.68 -5.80 -19.28
C HIS A 289 15.75 -6.33 -20.35
N LYS A 290 15.91 -5.82 -21.57
CA LYS A 290 15.20 -6.30 -22.75
C LYS A 290 16.04 -7.36 -23.46
N PHE A 291 15.63 -8.62 -23.34
CA PHE A 291 16.33 -9.75 -23.93
C PHE A 291 16.19 -9.77 -25.46
N ASN A 292 14.99 -9.46 -25.96
CA ASN A 292 14.66 -9.38 -27.39
C ASN A 292 13.41 -8.49 -27.61
N ALA A 293 12.87 -8.45 -28.82
CA ALA A 293 11.72 -7.61 -29.16
C ALA A 293 10.45 -7.93 -28.34
N LYS A 294 10.31 -9.16 -27.84
CA LYS A 294 9.10 -9.64 -27.15
C LYS A 294 9.28 -9.83 -25.65
N TRP A 295 10.51 -10.06 -25.16
CA TRP A 295 10.74 -10.43 -23.78
C TRP A 295 11.65 -9.45 -23.07
N SER A 296 11.23 -9.04 -21.88
CA SER A 296 12.08 -8.33 -20.91
C SER A 296 11.88 -8.88 -19.52
N GLY A 297 12.85 -8.64 -18.64
CA GLY A 297 12.80 -9.05 -17.26
C GLY A 297 13.28 -7.94 -16.33
N THR A 298 12.89 -8.01 -15.08
CA THR A 298 13.30 -7.10 -14.01
C THR A 298 13.75 -7.86 -12.79
N ALA A 299 14.70 -7.26 -12.06
CA ALA A 299 15.08 -7.67 -10.72
C ALA A 299 15.16 -6.41 -9.84
N ALA A 300 14.68 -6.50 -8.61
CA ALA A 300 14.67 -5.37 -7.68
C ALA A 300 14.89 -5.81 -6.24
N VAL A 301 15.42 -4.90 -5.45
CA VAL A 301 15.52 -4.99 -3.98
C VAL A 301 14.71 -3.84 -3.40
N GLY A 302 13.97 -4.10 -2.34
CA GLY A 302 13.17 -3.11 -1.63
C GLY A 302 13.46 -3.13 -0.14
N TRP A 303 13.24 -1.99 0.48
CA TRP A 303 13.34 -1.77 1.92
C TRP A 303 12.22 -0.84 2.39
N ASP A 304 11.78 -1.04 3.62
CA ASP A 304 10.78 -0.23 4.31
C ASP A 304 11.15 -0.06 5.77
N SER A 305 11.02 1.15 6.30
CA SER A 305 11.42 1.47 7.67
C SER A 305 10.43 0.98 8.73
N GLY A 306 9.21 0.70 8.34
CA GLY A 306 8.11 0.63 9.29
C GLY A 306 7.54 1.99 9.70
N ALA A 307 6.61 1.99 10.64
CA ALA A 307 5.95 3.18 11.18
C ALA A 307 6.06 3.28 12.72
N GLY A 308 7.12 2.68 13.29
CA GLY A 308 7.48 2.71 14.70
C GLY A 308 7.22 1.39 15.45
N ASN A 309 8.11 1.07 16.37
CA ASN A 309 8.07 -0.13 17.20
C ASN A 309 8.14 0.28 18.69
N PRO A 310 7.21 -0.13 19.57
CA PRO A 310 6.17 -1.16 19.39
C PRO A 310 5.04 -0.78 18.42
N VAL A 311 4.55 -1.79 17.69
CA VAL A 311 3.47 -1.65 16.69
C VAL A 311 2.13 -2.08 17.27
N THR A 312 1.04 -1.76 16.56
CA THR A 312 -0.30 -2.25 16.91
C THR A 312 -0.39 -3.78 16.86
N THR A 313 -1.15 -4.38 17.78
CA THR A 313 -1.49 -5.80 17.73
C THR A 313 -2.30 -6.20 16.50
N LEU A 314 -2.87 -5.24 15.76
CA LEU A 314 -3.69 -5.49 14.56
C LEU A 314 -2.86 -5.74 13.30
N GLY A 315 -1.54 -5.47 13.35
CA GLY A 315 -0.60 -5.73 12.27
C GLY A 315 0.83 -5.68 12.80
N PRO A 316 1.28 -6.74 13.53
CA PRO A 316 2.54 -6.71 14.26
C PRO A 316 3.75 -6.97 13.35
N VAL A 317 4.05 -6.01 12.49
CA VAL A 317 5.19 -6.03 11.55
C VAL A 317 5.85 -4.66 11.53
N GLU A 318 7.18 -4.62 11.55
CA GLU A 318 7.97 -3.38 11.51
C GLU A 318 8.86 -3.32 10.27
N GLY A 319 8.31 -2.77 9.18
CA GLY A 319 9.01 -2.66 7.90
C GLY A 319 9.38 -4.00 7.27
N TYR A 320 10.27 -3.97 6.28
CA TYR A 320 10.73 -5.19 5.59
C TYR A 320 11.98 -4.95 4.73
N TRP A 321 12.65 -6.05 4.38
CA TRP A 321 13.47 -6.17 3.19
C TRP A 321 12.80 -7.07 2.17
N SER A 322 13.08 -6.86 0.89
CA SER A 322 12.47 -7.68 -0.16
C SER A 322 13.35 -7.85 -1.38
N VAL A 323 13.12 -8.93 -2.11
CA VAL A 323 13.64 -9.15 -3.46
C VAL A 323 12.48 -9.46 -4.40
N GLY A 324 12.53 -8.91 -5.61
CA GLY A 324 11.49 -9.10 -6.60
C GLY A 324 12.06 -9.46 -7.97
N LEU A 325 11.33 -10.31 -8.68
CA LEU A 325 11.59 -10.67 -10.07
C LEU A 325 10.32 -10.48 -10.89
N GLY A 326 10.47 -9.94 -12.10
CA GLY A 326 9.35 -9.74 -13.02
C GLY A 326 9.73 -10.09 -14.44
N GLY A 327 8.72 -10.47 -15.21
CA GLY A 327 8.83 -10.74 -16.63
C GLY A 327 7.74 -10.01 -17.40
N GLN A 328 8.07 -9.54 -18.61
CA GLN A 328 7.10 -8.95 -19.52
C GLN A 328 7.21 -9.65 -20.87
N TYR A 329 6.04 -10.00 -21.38
CA TYR A 329 5.87 -10.51 -22.73
C TYR A 329 5.08 -9.49 -23.55
N SER A 330 5.67 -9.03 -24.68
CA SER A 330 5.07 -8.10 -25.62
C SER A 330 4.84 -8.81 -26.96
N PRO A 331 3.68 -9.46 -27.16
CA PRO A 331 3.39 -10.17 -28.42
C PRO A 331 3.29 -9.21 -29.60
N ALA A 332 2.90 -7.95 -29.37
CA ALA A 332 2.89 -6.86 -30.34
C ALA A 332 3.50 -5.58 -29.71
N GLU A 333 3.77 -4.57 -30.54
CA GLU A 333 4.38 -3.30 -30.07
C GLU A 333 3.45 -2.48 -29.18
N ASN A 334 2.16 -2.67 -29.32
CA ASN A 334 1.15 -1.87 -28.67
C ASN A 334 0.54 -2.51 -27.41
N TYR A 335 0.85 -3.76 -27.07
CA TYR A 335 0.40 -4.33 -25.80
C TYR A 335 1.41 -5.30 -25.20
N PHE A 336 1.30 -5.48 -23.90
CA PHE A 336 2.12 -6.40 -23.13
C PHE A 336 1.34 -7.05 -21.98
N ILE A 337 1.83 -8.19 -21.57
CA ILE A 337 1.44 -8.86 -20.33
C ILE A 337 2.69 -8.89 -19.44
N GLN A 338 2.53 -8.49 -18.19
CA GLN A 338 3.59 -8.49 -17.19
C GLN A 338 3.16 -9.31 -15.97
N ALA A 339 4.07 -10.11 -15.45
CA ALA A 339 3.87 -10.83 -14.20
C ALA A 339 5.13 -10.71 -13.35
N GLY A 340 4.98 -10.80 -12.03
CA GLY A 340 6.09 -10.74 -11.11
C GLY A 340 5.79 -11.38 -9.77
N VAL A 341 6.87 -11.69 -9.05
CA VAL A 341 6.86 -12.23 -7.70
C VAL A 341 7.85 -11.43 -6.85
N LYS A 342 7.50 -11.21 -5.58
CA LYS A 342 8.31 -10.49 -4.61
C LYS A 342 8.26 -11.25 -3.28
N TYR A 343 9.41 -11.55 -2.73
CA TYR A 343 9.55 -12.16 -1.42
C TYR A 343 9.97 -11.11 -0.41
N PHE A 344 9.35 -11.16 0.78
CA PHE A 344 9.58 -10.20 1.85
C PHE A 344 10.09 -10.92 3.10
N TRP A 345 11.12 -10.38 3.69
CA TRP A 345 11.52 -10.62 5.07
C TRP A 345 10.92 -9.49 5.89
N LEU A 346 9.90 -9.81 6.70
CA LEU A 346 9.21 -8.83 7.52
C LEU A 346 10.04 -8.53 8.76
N GLY A 347 10.05 -7.26 9.18
CA GLY A 347 10.81 -6.84 10.35
C GLY A 347 10.16 -7.31 11.66
N ASP A 348 11.01 -7.65 12.63
CA ASP A 348 10.60 -8.07 13.96
C ASP A 348 9.85 -6.95 14.68
N ALA A 349 8.77 -7.32 15.37
CA ALA A 349 7.89 -6.37 16.01
C ALA A 349 7.48 -6.77 17.42
N GLN A 350 7.39 -5.77 18.31
CA GLN A 350 6.70 -5.89 19.59
C GLN A 350 5.27 -5.40 19.42
N ALA A 351 4.30 -6.28 19.54
CA ALA A 351 2.89 -5.95 19.45
C ALA A 351 2.39 -5.28 20.71
N GLN A 352 1.78 -4.07 20.60
CA GLN A 352 1.24 -3.35 21.75
C GLN A 352 -0.25 -3.04 21.60
N THR A 353 -0.90 -2.91 22.75
CA THR A 353 -2.24 -2.38 22.89
C THR A 353 -2.36 -1.59 24.18
N GLY A 354 -3.05 -0.43 24.14
CA GLY A 354 -3.18 0.44 25.30
C GLY A 354 -1.84 0.88 25.92
N GLY A 355 -0.79 1.06 25.11
CA GLY A 355 0.55 1.46 25.55
C GLY A 355 1.33 0.34 26.28
N ARG A 356 0.91 -0.92 26.15
CA ARG A 356 1.58 -2.08 26.76
C ARG A 356 1.92 -3.11 25.71
N VAL A 357 3.15 -3.59 25.70
CA VAL A 357 3.56 -4.72 24.87
C VAL A 357 2.78 -5.96 25.32
N ALA A 358 2.19 -6.66 24.37
CA ALA A 358 1.36 -7.85 24.55
C ALA A 358 1.96 -9.11 23.95
N GLY A 359 2.98 -8.98 23.09
CA GLY A 359 3.65 -10.12 22.44
C GLY A 359 4.80 -9.69 21.54
N SER A 360 5.55 -10.66 21.02
CA SER A 360 6.63 -10.50 20.06
C SER A 360 6.38 -11.34 18.80
N PHE A 361 6.71 -10.77 17.64
CA PHE A 361 6.53 -11.37 16.32
C PHE A 361 7.86 -11.23 15.56
N GLU A 362 8.48 -12.35 15.24
CA GLU A 362 9.85 -12.43 14.73
C GLU A 362 9.92 -13.45 13.59
N ASP A 363 10.92 -13.29 12.70
CA ASP A 363 11.20 -14.21 11.59
C ASP A 363 10.01 -14.41 10.62
N ASN A 364 9.21 -13.37 10.41
CA ASN A 364 8.02 -13.40 9.58
C ASN A 364 8.34 -13.09 8.12
N THR A 365 7.49 -13.57 7.22
CA THR A 365 7.70 -13.44 5.78
C THR A 365 6.40 -13.13 5.05
N ALA A 366 6.50 -12.70 3.79
CA ALA A 366 5.35 -12.62 2.90
C ALA A 366 5.75 -12.90 1.46
N LEU A 367 4.81 -13.40 0.67
CA LEU A 367 4.94 -13.56 -0.76
C LEU A 367 3.96 -12.63 -1.48
N GLY A 368 4.50 -11.73 -2.31
CA GLY A 368 3.69 -10.89 -3.19
C GLY A 368 3.80 -11.39 -4.62
N TYR A 369 2.69 -11.46 -5.34
CA TYR A 369 2.68 -11.75 -6.76
C TYR A 369 1.58 -11.00 -7.48
N GLY A 370 1.78 -10.75 -8.76
CA GLY A 370 0.79 -9.98 -9.52
C GLY A 370 0.98 -10.08 -11.01
N MET A 371 -0.06 -9.64 -11.69
CA MET A 371 -0.10 -9.61 -13.14
C MET A 371 -0.79 -8.33 -13.61
N LYS A 372 -0.33 -7.79 -14.73
CA LYS A 372 -1.04 -6.71 -15.43
C LYS A 372 -0.92 -6.82 -16.93
N ILE A 373 -1.88 -6.22 -17.60
CA ILE A 373 -1.92 -6.04 -19.05
C ILE A 373 -1.87 -4.55 -19.32
N GLY A 374 -1.03 -4.14 -20.24
CA GLY A 374 -0.95 -2.76 -20.71
C GLY A 374 -1.15 -2.66 -22.23
N TYR A 375 -1.80 -1.58 -22.64
CA TYR A 375 -2.15 -1.31 -24.04
C TYR A 375 -1.85 0.14 -24.41
N ARG A 376 -1.24 0.33 -25.56
CA ARG A 376 -0.96 1.63 -26.19
C ARG A 376 -1.80 1.78 -27.46
N PHE A 377 -2.49 2.91 -27.63
CA PHE A 377 -3.42 3.09 -28.75
C PHE A 377 -3.41 4.53 -29.30
#